data_58a0f080ba103ee6291c846cc73e3a63
#
_entry.id   58a0f080ba103ee6291c846cc73e3a63
#
_cell.length_a   1.000
_cell.length_b   1.000
_cell.length_c   1.000
_cell.angle_alpha   90.00
_cell.angle_beta   90.00
_cell.angle_gamma   90.00
#
_symmetry.space_group_name_H-M   'P 1'
#
loop_
_entity.id
_entity.type
_entity.pdbx_description
1 polymer ?
#
loop_
_entity_poly.entity_id
_entity_poly.type
_entity_poly.pdbx_seq_one_letter_code
_entity_poly.pdbx_strand_id
1 'polypeptide(L)'
;TTLFRSLHAQKNYKVGVVSSVNIDHATPAAFYAHQKTRKNYYAIGKELAVSGFEYFAGGEFQKVNGDGTGPNNHEIAAQNGYNVVTRQADAAALKAGAGKTLIIAEALADGKAMNYAMDAAAGEWQLTDYVRKGIELLDNKKGFFLMTESGKIDWACHANDAAASIHDVLEMRD
;
A
#
# COMPACT_ATOMS: atom_id res chain seq x y z
N THR A 1 -5.78 -11.40 -9.56
CA THR A 1 -5.44 -10.21 -10.39
C THR A 1 -6.46 -9.96 -11.48
N THR A 2 -6.87 -10.98 -12.25
CA THR A 2 -7.83 -10.81 -13.36
C THR A 2 -9.16 -10.22 -12.88
N LEU A 3 -9.69 -10.68 -11.73
CA LEU A 3 -10.96 -10.18 -11.19
C LEU A 3 -10.90 -8.68 -10.90
N PHE A 4 -9.88 -8.21 -10.20
CA PHE A 4 -9.79 -6.80 -9.79
C PHE A 4 -9.51 -5.87 -10.96
N ARG A 5 -8.68 -6.29 -11.91
CA ARG A 5 -8.51 -5.58 -13.18
C ARG A 5 -9.81 -5.54 -14.00
N SER A 6 -10.63 -6.60 -13.95
CA SER A 6 -11.93 -6.62 -14.58
C SER A 6 -12.94 -5.67 -13.92
N LEU A 7 -12.95 -5.60 -12.56
CA LEU A 7 -13.77 -4.63 -11.84
C LEU A 7 -13.41 -3.20 -12.23
N HIS A 8 -12.11 -2.89 -12.28
CA HIS A 8 -11.62 -1.59 -12.73
C HIS A 8 -11.99 -1.30 -14.19
N ALA A 9 -11.62 -2.19 -15.12
CA ALA A 9 -11.77 -1.96 -16.56
C ALA A 9 -13.21 -2.02 -17.06
N GLN A 10 -14.03 -2.97 -16.54
CA GLN A 10 -15.37 -3.23 -17.07
C GLN A 10 -16.49 -2.54 -16.31
N LYS A 11 -16.30 -2.29 -15.01
CA LYS A 11 -17.31 -1.70 -14.14
C LYS A 11 -17.02 -0.24 -13.78
N ASN A 12 -15.87 0.27 -14.15
CA ASN A 12 -15.38 1.60 -13.74
C ASN A 12 -15.40 1.78 -12.21
N TYR A 13 -15.20 0.71 -11.46
CA TYR A 13 -14.94 0.81 -10.03
C TYR A 13 -13.51 1.29 -9.83
N LYS A 14 -13.33 2.19 -8.89
CA LYS A 14 -12.00 2.49 -8.41
C LYS A 14 -11.47 1.33 -7.58
N VAL A 15 -10.18 1.09 -7.65
CA VAL A 15 -9.51 0.02 -6.91
C VAL A 15 -8.38 0.58 -6.08
N GLY A 16 -8.33 0.17 -4.81
CA GLY A 16 -7.24 0.50 -3.89
C GLY A 16 -6.68 -0.73 -3.20
N VAL A 17 -5.43 -0.62 -2.80
CA VAL A 17 -4.69 -1.65 -2.06
C VAL A 17 -3.89 -0.98 -0.95
N VAL A 18 -4.10 -1.41 0.30
CA VAL A 18 -3.42 -0.89 1.48
C VAL A 18 -2.84 -2.05 2.28
N SER A 19 -1.61 -1.89 2.77
CA SER A 19 -0.99 -2.89 3.64
C SER A 19 -0.05 -2.24 4.66
N SER A 20 -0.02 -2.76 5.87
CA SER A 20 0.94 -2.32 6.88
C SER A 20 2.37 -2.82 6.61
N VAL A 21 2.55 -3.79 5.70
CA VAL A 21 3.86 -4.23 5.21
C VAL A 21 4.21 -3.54 3.89
N ASN A 22 5.28 -3.97 3.25
CA ASN A 22 5.72 -3.44 1.96
C ASN A 22 4.60 -3.52 0.92
N ILE A 23 4.42 -2.48 0.14
CA ILE A 23 3.36 -2.44 -0.87
C ILE A 23 3.56 -3.48 -1.98
N ASP A 24 4.79 -3.97 -2.17
CA ASP A 24 5.16 -5.05 -3.09
C ASP A 24 5.28 -6.43 -2.41
N HIS A 25 4.81 -6.56 -1.16
CA HIS A 25 4.74 -7.85 -0.46
C HIS A 25 3.74 -8.80 -1.15
N ALA A 26 3.80 -10.09 -0.83
CA ALA A 26 3.06 -11.13 -1.57
C ALA A 26 1.55 -10.89 -1.62
N THR A 27 0.92 -10.51 -0.50
CA THR A 27 -0.53 -10.31 -0.42
C THR A 27 -0.99 -9.10 -1.24
N PRO A 28 -0.49 -7.87 -1.02
CA PRO A 28 -0.88 -6.75 -1.87
C PRO A 28 -0.53 -7.00 -3.34
N ALA A 29 0.66 -7.58 -3.63
CA ALA A 29 1.08 -7.88 -4.98
C ALA A 29 0.14 -8.83 -5.74
N ALA A 30 -0.49 -9.78 -5.05
CA ALA A 30 -1.44 -10.71 -5.65
C ALA A 30 -2.65 -10.01 -6.30
N PHE A 31 -2.95 -8.78 -5.93
CA PHE A 31 -4.05 -8.00 -6.49
C PHE A 31 -3.70 -7.30 -7.82
N TYR A 32 -2.44 -6.98 -8.05
CA TYR A 32 -2.02 -6.21 -9.24
C TYR A 32 -0.90 -6.85 -10.08
N ALA A 33 -0.07 -7.73 -9.51
CA ALA A 33 1.10 -8.29 -10.19
C ALA A 33 0.90 -9.72 -10.71
N HIS A 34 1.73 -10.14 -11.69
CA HIS A 34 1.69 -11.46 -12.34
C HIS A 34 3.05 -12.15 -12.34
N GLN A 35 3.85 -11.92 -11.31
CA GLN A 35 5.16 -12.53 -11.21
C GLN A 35 5.10 -14.00 -10.74
N LYS A 36 6.01 -14.83 -11.25
CA LYS A 36 6.11 -16.26 -10.88
C LYS A 36 6.52 -16.48 -9.42
N THR A 37 7.19 -15.51 -8.80
CA THR A 37 7.68 -15.58 -7.42
C THR A 37 7.58 -14.22 -6.74
N ARG A 38 7.24 -14.24 -5.45
CA ARG A 38 7.23 -13.04 -4.61
C ARG A 38 8.60 -12.35 -4.49
N LYS A 39 9.69 -13.06 -4.80
CA LYS A 39 11.04 -12.53 -4.73
C LYS A 39 11.36 -11.52 -5.86
N ASN A 40 10.53 -11.45 -6.88
CA ASN A 40 10.69 -10.50 -7.99
C ASN A 40 10.19 -9.09 -7.62
N TYR A 41 10.54 -8.60 -6.43
CA TYR A 41 10.05 -7.34 -5.86
C TYR A 41 10.13 -6.16 -6.83
N TYR A 42 11.26 -5.96 -7.50
CA TYR A 42 11.40 -4.85 -8.43
C TYR A 42 10.42 -4.92 -9.62
N ALA A 43 10.23 -6.11 -10.17
CA ALA A 43 9.26 -6.32 -11.25
C ALA A 43 7.81 -6.13 -10.75
N ILE A 44 7.51 -6.59 -9.53
CA ILE A 44 6.23 -6.38 -8.87
C ILE A 44 5.95 -4.87 -8.73
N GLY A 45 6.91 -4.10 -8.25
CA GLY A 45 6.77 -2.64 -8.13
C GLY A 45 6.51 -1.95 -9.47
N LYS A 46 7.14 -2.41 -10.56
CA LYS A 46 6.84 -1.92 -11.92
C LYS A 46 5.40 -2.25 -12.37
N GLU A 47 4.89 -3.44 -12.02
CA GLU A 47 3.52 -3.81 -12.34
C GLU A 47 2.48 -3.01 -11.55
N LEU A 48 2.81 -2.55 -10.32
CA LEU A 48 1.99 -1.59 -9.58
C LEU A 48 1.78 -0.33 -10.43
N ALA A 49 2.86 0.25 -10.93
CA ALA A 49 2.82 1.50 -11.67
C ALA A 49 1.94 1.45 -12.94
N VAL A 50 1.81 0.28 -13.56
CA VAL A 50 0.99 0.09 -14.77
C VAL A 50 -0.35 -0.59 -14.51
N SER A 51 -0.70 -0.87 -13.25
CA SER A 51 -1.95 -1.55 -12.88
C SER A 51 -3.20 -0.74 -13.23
N GLY A 52 -3.09 0.58 -13.21
CA GLY A 52 -4.19 1.51 -13.41
C GLY A 52 -5.06 1.73 -12.15
N PHE A 53 -4.79 1.04 -11.04
CA PHE A 53 -5.56 1.22 -9.81
C PHE A 53 -5.37 2.63 -9.25
N GLU A 54 -6.37 3.14 -8.56
CA GLU A 54 -6.40 4.54 -8.16
C GLU A 54 -5.67 4.82 -6.84
N TYR A 55 -5.54 3.83 -5.97
CA TYR A 55 -4.96 4.05 -4.65
C TYR A 55 -4.07 2.91 -4.19
N PHE A 56 -2.87 3.27 -3.77
CA PHE A 56 -1.97 2.38 -3.04
C PHE A 56 -1.44 3.09 -1.81
N ALA A 57 -1.38 2.38 -0.68
CA ALA A 57 -0.69 2.87 0.51
C ALA A 57 -0.04 1.71 1.28
N GLY A 58 1.14 1.95 1.83
CA GLY A 58 1.84 0.91 2.57
C GLY A 58 3.28 1.25 2.92
N GLY A 59 4.01 0.24 3.36
CA GLY A 59 5.45 0.32 3.50
C GLY A 59 6.16 0.51 2.16
N GLU A 60 7.46 0.80 2.22
CA GLU A 60 8.28 1.08 1.03
C GLU A 60 8.50 -0.19 0.19
N PHE A 61 8.74 -0.02 -1.09
CA PHE A 61 9.18 -1.11 -1.95
C PHE A 61 10.43 -1.80 -1.40
N GLN A 62 10.45 -3.13 -1.40
CA GLN A 62 11.63 -3.89 -0.99
C GLN A 62 12.84 -3.58 -1.89
N LYS A 63 12.60 -3.47 -3.18
CA LYS A 63 13.61 -3.17 -4.21
C LYS A 63 13.18 -1.96 -5.02
N VAL A 64 13.44 -0.76 -4.49
CA VAL A 64 13.01 0.51 -5.11
C VAL A 64 13.57 0.67 -6.53
N ASN A 65 14.85 0.30 -6.76
CA ASN A 65 15.58 0.44 -8.02
C ASN A 65 16.28 -0.87 -8.44
N GLY A 66 15.70 -2.00 -8.10
CA GLY A 66 16.22 -3.32 -8.44
C GLY A 66 17.48 -3.67 -7.67
N ASP A 67 18.57 -3.86 -8.41
CA ASP A 67 19.92 -4.09 -7.88
C ASP A 67 20.75 -2.79 -7.73
N GLY A 68 20.09 -1.64 -7.83
CA GLY A 68 20.72 -0.33 -7.75
C GLY A 68 20.97 0.34 -9.10
N THR A 69 20.73 -0.36 -10.21
CA THR A 69 21.01 0.14 -11.58
C THR A 69 19.75 0.48 -12.36
N GLY A 70 18.60 0.00 -11.90
CA GLY A 70 17.31 0.25 -12.55
C GLY A 70 16.72 1.62 -12.21
N PRO A 71 15.76 2.12 -13.01
CA PRO A 71 15.00 3.30 -12.64
C PRO A 71 14.21 3.07 -11.34
N ASN A 72 14.03 4.13 -10.59
CA ASN A 72 13.33 4.10 -9.30
C ASN A 72 11.82 3.82 -9.50
N ASN A 73 11.24 2.89 -8.72
CA ASN A 73 9.82 2.55 -8.82
C ASN A 73 8.89 3.74 -8.49
N HIS A 74 9.30 4.70 -7.66
CA HIS A 74 8.55 5.95 -7.45
C HIS A 74 8.50 6.78 -8.73
N GLU A 75 9.64 6.90 -9.43
CA GLU A 75 9.71 7.63 -10.70
C GLU A 75 8.86 6.94 -11.78
N ILE A 76 8.91 5.60 -11.85
CA ILE A 76 8.07 4.83 -12.78
C ILE A 76 6.58 5.06 -12.46
N ALA A 77 6.19 5.03 -11.18
CA ALA A 77 4.81 5.33 -10.78
C ALA A 77 4.41 6.76 -11.16
N ALA A 78 5.25 7.75 -10.89
CA ALA A 78 5.00 9.14 -11.26
C ALA A 78 4.84 9.33 -12.78
N GLN A 79 5.71 8.70 -13.58
CA GLN A 79 5.62 8.72 -15.05
C GLN A 79 4.32 8.07 -15.58
N ASN A 80 3.73 7.15 -14.81
CA ASN A 80 2.44 6.53 -15.11
C ASN A 80 1.24 7.27 -14.48
N GLY A 81 1.46 8.50 -14.00
CA GLY A 81 0.42 9.42 -13.54
C GLY A 81 0.00 9.23 -12.08
N TYR A 82 0.84 8.60 -11.25
CA TYR A 82 0.61 8.58 -9.81
C TYR A 82 1.17 9.82 -9.12
N ASN A 83 0.39 10.37 -8.19
CA ASN A 83 0.90 11.24 -7.15
C ASN A 83 1.64 10.36 -6.14
N VAL A 84 2.96 10.41 -6.14
CA VAL A 84 3.79 9.67 -5.19
C VAL A 84 4.03 10.55 -3.97
N VAL A 85 3.55 10.10 -2.82
CA VAL A 85 3.57 10.84 -1.56
C VAL A 85 4.30 10.02 -0.51
N THR A 86 5.30 10.62 0.13
CA THR A 86 6.14 9.98 1.15
C THR A 86 6.10 10.71 2.49
N ARG A 87 5.32 11.80 2.58
CA ARG A 87 5.16 12.57 3.81
C ARG A 87 3.71 12.57 4.25
N GLN A 88 3.50 12.31 5.52
CA GLN A 88 2.16 12.26 6.12
C GLN A 88 1.38 13.57 5.93
N ALA A 89 2.05 14.72 6.08
CA ALA A 89 1.40 16.02 5.90
C ALA A 89 0.87 16.20 4.47
N ASP A 90 1.64 15.75 3.47
CA ASP A 90 1.22 15.84 2.07
C ASP A 90 0.08 14.85 1.78
N ALA A 91 0.13 13.65 2.37
CA ALA A 91 -0.95 12.68 2.28
C ALA A 91 -2.25 13.21 2.91
N ALA A 92 -2.16 13.88 4.06
CA ALA A 92 -3.29 14.51 4.74
C ALA A 92 -3.96 15.59 3.89
N ALA A 93 -3.16 16.34 3.13
CA ALA A 93 -3.63 17.42 2.27
C ALA A 93 -4.39 16.94 1.01
N LEU A 94 -4.24 15.68 0.60
CA LEU A 94 -4.93 15.13 -0.55
C LEU A 94 -6.45 15.12 -0.34
N LYS A 95 -7.20 15.41 -1.42
CA LYS A 95 -8.66 15.45 -1.43
C LYS A 95 -9.22 14.60 -2.57
N ALA A 96 -10.50 14.26 -2.48
CA ALA A 96 -11.22 13.59 -3.56
C ALA A 96 -10.94 14.28 -4.91
N GLY A 97 -10.64 13.49 -5.92
CA GLY A 97 -10.22 14.01 -7.24
C GLY A 97 -8.71 14.20 -7.41
N ALA A 98 -7.88 13.87 -6.44
CA ALA A 98 -6.41 13.94 -6.56
C ALA A 98 -5.82 13.03 -7.66
N GLY A 99 -6.61 12.14 -8.25
CA GLY A 99 -6.13 11.19 -9.26
C GLY A 99 -5.50 9.94 -8.64
N LYS A 100 -4.73 9.21 -9.44
CA LYS A 100 -4.02 8.02 -8.96
C LYS A 100 -2.99 8.41 -7.91
N THR A 101 -2.97 7.70 -6.80
CA THR A 101 -2.14 8.06 -5.64
C THR A 101 -1.41 6.83 -5.10
N LEU A 102 -0.12 6.97 -4.87
CA LEU A 102 0.73 6.03 -4.15
C LEU A 102 1.29 6.72 -2.91
N ILE A 103 0.89 6.25 -1.73
CA ILE A 103 1.42 6.77 -0.46
C ILE A 103 2.36 5.72 0.12
N ILE A 104 3.59 6.12 0.37
CA ILE A 104 4.55 5.35 1.16
C ILE A 104 4.55 5.93 2.57
N ALA A 105 4.44 5.07 3.57
CA ALA A 105 4.45 5.49 4.96
C ALA A 105 5.74 6.27 5.28
N GLU A 106 5.59 7.42 5.95
CA GLU A 106 6.74 8.29 6.30
C GLU A 106 7.63 7.63 7.35
N ALA A 107 7.02 7.03 8.37
CA ALA A 107 7.73 6.27 9.39
C ALA A 107 7.77 4.78 8.98
N LEU A 108 8.96 4.24 8.89
CA LEU A 108 9.20 2.85 8.50
C LEU A 108 10.04 2.14 9.54
N ALA A 109 9.60 0.95 9.92
CA ALA A 109 10.34 0.02 10.74
C ALA A 109 11.30 -0.84 9.90
N ASP A 110 11.93 -1.81 10.56
CA ASP A 110 12.74 -2.83 9.92
C ASP A 110 11.95 -3.53 8.79
N GLY A 111 12.66 -3.87 7.73
CA GLY A 111 12.06 -4.46 6.55
C GLY A 111 11.23 -3.49 5.72
N LYS A 112 11.31 -2.17 5.99
CA LYS A 112 10.59 -1.11 5.26
C LYS A 112 9.06 -1.20 5.38
N ALA A 113 8.55 -1.85 6.42
CA ALA A 113 7.14 -1.89 6.77
C ALA A 113 6.78 -0.71 7.70
N MET A 114 5.49 -0.48 7.94
CA MET A 114 5.04 0.44 8.99
C MET A 114 5.50 -0.05 10.37
N ASN A 115 5.54 0.82 11.37
CA ASN A 115 5.74 0.41 12.75
C ASN A 115 4.61 -0.53 13.22
N TYR A 116 4.85 -1.33 14.24
CA TYR A 116 3.75 -1.97 14.97
C TYR A 116 2.91 -0.89 15.66
N ALA A 117 1.61 -1.12 15.78
CA ALA A 117 0.72 -0.14 16.39
C ALA A 117 1.15 0.30 17.79
N MET A 118 1.72 -0.62 18.58
CA MET A 118 2.23 -0.31 19.92
C MET A 118 3.54 0.49 19.94
N ASP A 119 4.29 0.49 18.84
CA ASP A 119 5.59 1.16 18.71
C ASP A 119 5.50 2.50 17.96
N ALA A 120 4.33 2.81 17.44
CA ALA A 120 4.10 4.02 16.66
C ALA A 120 4.25 5.28 17.53
N ALA A 121 4.90 6.30 17.00
CA ALA A 121 5.02 7.58 17.67
C ALA A 121 3.65 8.31 17.74
N ALA A 122 3.50 9.18 18.72
CA ALA A 122 2.27 9.98 18.82
C ALA A 122 2.03 10.81 17.55
N GLY A 123 0.88 10.62 16.94
CA GLY A 123 0.49 11.29 15.69
C GLY A 123 1.05 10.66 14.41
N GLU A 124 1.80 9.58 14.51
CA GLU A 124 2.19 8.77 13.36
C GLU A 124 0.96 8.07 12.76
N TRP A 125 0.80 8.17 11.45
CA TRP A 125 -0.29 7.47 10.76
C TRP A 125 -0.10 5.95 10.81
N GLN A 126 -1.18 5.28 11.17
CA GLN A 126 -1.29 3.83 11.20
C GLN A 126 -2.10 3.33 10.00
N LEU A 127 -2.24 2.02 9.87
CA LEU A 127 -3.01 1.38 8.78
C LEU A 127 -4.40 2.00 8.63
N THR A 128 -5.11 2.23 9.73
CA THR A 128 -6.44 2.84 9.77
C THR A 128 -6.49 4.22 9.11
N ASP A 129 -5.46 5.07 9.29
CA ASP A 129 -5.41 6.40 8.69
C ASP A 129 -5.24 6.31 7.16
N TYR A 130 -4.39 5.39 6.68
CA TYR A 130 -4.22 5.12 5.26
C TYR A 130 -5.50 4.54 4.63
N VAL A 131 -6.23 3.69 5.36
CA VAL A 131 -7.53 3.15 4.93
C VAL A 131 -8.57 4.27 4.84
N ARG A 132 -8.71 5.12 5.86
CA ARG A 132 -9.61 6.28 5.85
C ARG A 132 -9.31 7.22 4.69
N LYS A 133 -8.02 7.49 4.43
CA LYS A 133 -7.60 8.29 3.29
C LYS A 133 -7.94 7.60 1.97
N GLY A 134 -7.75 6.30 1.87
CA GLY A 134 -8.16 5.51 0.70
C GLY A 134 -9.65 5.59 0.42
N ILE A 135 -10.50 5.48 1.44
CA ILE A 135 -11.95 5.64 1.31
C ILE A 135 -12.28 7.05 0.80
N GLU A 136 -11.69 8.11 1.40
CA GLU A 136 -11.90 9.50 0.96
C GLU A 136 -11.55 9.71 -0.54
N LEU A 137 -10.44 9.15 -1.01
CA LEU A 137 -9.97 9.34 -2.38
C LEU A 137 -10.68 8.46 -3.41
N LEU A 138 -11.12 7.27 -2.98
CA LEU A 138 -11.79 6.31 -3.84
C LEU A 138 -13.30 6.56 -3.94
N ASP A 139 -13.91 7.23 -2.97
CA ASP A 139 -15.35 7.45 -2.95
C ASP A 139 -15.85 8.07 -4.25
N ASN A 140 -16.91 7.48 -4.79
CA ASN A 140 -17.54 7.91 -6.04
C ASN A 140 -18.93 7.26 -6.21
N LYS A 141 -19.73 7.79 -7.14
CA LYS A 141 -21.10 7.32 -7.39
C LYS A 141 -21.21 5.88 -7.89
N LYS A 142 -20.13 5.30 -8.44
CA LYS A 142 -20.14 3.94 -8.99
C LYS A 142 -19.69 2.88 -7.99
N GLY A 143 -18.97 3.30 -6.96
CA GLY A 143 -18.38 2.43 -5.96
C GLY A 143 -16.90 2.15 -6.19
N PHE A 144 -16.29 1.50 -5.22
CA PHE A 144 -14.89 1.13 -5.23
C PHE A 144 -14.67 -0.23 -4.57
N PHE A 145 -13.51 -0.79 -4.80
CA PHE A 145 -12.96 -1.92 -4.07
C PHE A 145 -11.67 -1.48 -3.36
N LEU A 146 -11.58 -1.75 -2.07
CA LEU A 146 -10.38 -1.47 -1.27
C LEU A 146 -9.97 -2.76 -0.56
N MET A 147 -8.78 -3.27 -0.89
CA MET A 147 -8.13 -4.33 -0.14
C MET A 147 -7.30 -3.72 0.98
N THR A 148 -7.45 -4.25 2.18
CA THR A 148 -6.68 -3.83 3.36
C THR A 148 -6.06 -5.05 4.03
N GLU A 149 -4.78 -4.94 4.39
CA GLU A 149 -4.03 -5.99 5.07
C GLU A 149 -3.24 -5.42 6.26
N SER A 150 -3.45 -5.97 7.44
CA SER A 150 -2.54 -5.80 8.58
C SER A 150 -1.50 -6.92 8.59
N GLY A 151 -0.53 -6.83 7.64
CA GLY A 151 0.48 -7.86 7.43
C GLY A 151 1.48 -8.01 8.58
N LYS A 152 1.57 -7.01 9.44
CA LYS A 152 2.43 -7.04 10.64
C LYS A 152 1.93 -8.03 11.69
N ILE A 153 0.65 -8.37 11.72
CA ILE A 153 0.12 -9.41 12.62
C ILE A 153 0.83 -10.75 12.38
N ASP A 154 1.00 -11.15 11.11
CA ASP A 154 1.72 -12.36 10.75
C ASP A 154 3.18 -12.32 11.22
N TRP A 155 3.86 -11.18 11.07
CA TRP A 155 5.25 -11.02 11.50
C TRP A 155 5.38 -11.09 13.03
N ALA A 156 4.46 -10.47 13.78
CA ALA A 156 4.42 -10.57 15.24
C ALA A 156 4.19 -12.02 15.69
N CYS A 157 3.28 -12.75 15.03
CA CYS A 157 3.05 -14.17 15.31
C CYS A 157 4.30 -15.03 15.06
N HIS A 158 5.02 -14.78 13.95
CA HIS A 158 6.28 -15.47 13.66
C HIS A 158 7.38 -15.14 14.70
N ALA A 159 7.38 -13.94 15.22
CA ALA A 159 8.30 -13.53 16.29
C ALA A 159 7.88 -14.03 17.69
N ASN A 160 6.72 -14.66 17.84
CA ASN A 160 6.08 -15.01 19.10
C ASN A 160 5.82 -13.78 19.99
N ASP A 161 5.57 -12.62 19.37
CA ASP A 161 5.24 -11.37 20.06
C ASP A 161 3.72 -11.21 20.18
N ALA A 162 3.18 -11.70 21.27
CA ALA A 162 1.75 -11.64 21.55
C ALA A 162 1.26 -10.20 21.73
N ALA A 163 2.07 -9.32 22.33
CA ALA A 163 1.68 -7.94 22.56
C ALA A 163 1.53 -7.18 21.24
N ALA A 164 2.53 -7.21 20.37
CA ALA A 164 2.46 -6.59 19.05
C ALA A 164 1.31 -7.16 18.22
N SER A 165 1.12 -8.50 18.22
CA SER A 165 0.02 -9.16 17.51
C SER A 165 -1.36 -8.65 17.95
N ILE A 166 -1.59 -8.54 19.27
CA ILE A 166 -2.85 -8.05 19.84
C ILE A 166 -3.09 -6.59 19.46
N HIS A 167 -2.07 -5.73 19.60
CA HIS A 167 -2.19 -4.31 19.28
C HIS A 167 -2.50 -4.08 17.80
N ASP A 168 -1.85 -4.80 16.88
CA ASP A 168 -2.12 -4.67 15.44
C ASP A 168 -3.51 -5.23 15.05
N VAL A 169 -4.03 -6.24 15.75
CA VAL A 169 -5.42 -6.71 15.58
C VAL A 169 -6.41 -5.65 16.05
N LEU A 170 -6.15 -4.99 17.19
CA LEU A 170 -7.02 -3.94 17.70
C LEU A 170 -7.02 -2.71 16.76
N GLU A 171 -5.86 -2.34 16.25
CA GLU A 171 -5.73 -1.25 15.27
C GLU A 171 -6.50 -1.56 13.98
N MET A 172 -6.44 -2.79 13.48
CA MET A 172 -7.18 -3.21 12.29
C MET A 172 -8.71 -3.20 12.49
N ARG A 173 -9.19 -3.35 13.73
CA ARG A 173 -10.63 -3.30 14.06
C ARG A 173 -11.20 -1.89 13.97
N ASP A 174 -10.44 -0.86 14.36
CA ASP A 174 -10.87 0.53 14.53
C ASP A 174 -10.95 1.30 13.21
#